data_0d6c016ed802890228e13c1041657eb1
#
_entry.id   0d6c016ed802890228e13c1041657eb1
#
_cell.length_a   1.000
_cell.length_b   1.000
_cell.length_c   1.000
_cell.angle_alpha   90.00
_cell.angle_beta   90.00
_cell.angle_gamma   90.00
#
_symmetry.space_group_name_H-M   'P 1'
#
loop_
_entity.id
_entity.type
_entity.pdbx_description
1 polymer ?
#
loop_
_entity_poly.entity_id
_entity_poly.type
_entity_poly.pdbx_seq_one_letter_code
_entity_poly.pdbx_strand_id
1 'polypeptide(L)'
;MSDHLPLHSTTKVEEQRRQAFTNHKMAEEAAYLQKLKSIPKATFLFGPSPIQHLPRLTESLGSKVQIYAKRDDCNSGLAYGGNKVRKLEYLVADALSKNSTHLVSVGGVQSNHTRAVTAVATASGLKAVTVQEKWVPIDPPLYDKTGNILLSRLMGGDVRLNNEGFHIGHKTATQEAFAEIEKNGGKPYYIPAGASDHELGGLGFTNFVVELAEQEKTLGLPFFDTLVVCSVTGSSHAGLIVGAVAEGRGRKVIGIDASGKPAETKAQVTRIARNTAKLLDEKLEIPDEAVILDERFHEGIYGIPGPSTIEAMKVAARTDALITDPVYEGKSMAGMIQLIKEGTIKEGSNVLYVHLGGQPALNAYSSYFD
;
A
#
# COMPACT_ATOMS: atom_id res chain seq x y z
N MET A 1 -36.40 -41.76 -41.76
CA MET A 1 -36.44 -40.32 -41.88
C MET A 1 -36.10 -39.78 -40.50
N SER A 2 -34.87 -39.42 -40.27
CA SER A 2 -34.34 -38.84 -39.03
C SER A 2 -33.77 -37.48 -39.39
N ASP A 3 -34.50 -36.43 -38.96
CA ASP A 3 -34.11 -35.03 -39.17
C ASP A 3 -32.97 -34.66 -38.24
N HIS A 4 -31.80 -34.41 -38.81
CA HIS A 4 -30.68 -33.73 -38.12
C HIS A 4 -30.89 -32.21 -38.20
N LEU A 5 -31.23 -31.60 -37.08
CA LEU A 5 -31.15 -30.13 -36.89
C LEU A 5 -29.71 -29.66 -36.75
N PRO A 6 -29.32 -28.54 -37.35
CA PRO A 6 -27.92 -28.08 -37.32
C PRO A 6 -27.58 -27.34 -36.02
N LEU A 7 -26.57 -27.85 -35.30
CA LEU A 7 -25.99 -27.34 -34.06
C LEU A 7 -25.02 -26.14 -34.28
N HIS A 8 -25.19 -25.31 -35.32
CA HIS A 8 -24.17 -24.36 -35.72
C HIS A 8 -24.46 -22.85 -35.53
N SER A 9 -25.60 -22.47 -34.88
CA SER A 9 -25.90 -21.05 -34.76
C SER A 9 -25.59 -20.42 -33.38
N THR A 10 -25.41 -21.20 -32.34
CA THR A 10 -25.16 -20.69 -30.96
C THR A 10 -23.72 -20.26 -30.72
N THR A 11 -22.73 -20.88 -31.34
CA THR A 11 -21.32 -20.61 -31.14
C THR A 11 -20.86 -19.24 -31.70
N LYS A 12 -21.36 -18.84 -32.86
CA LYS A 12 -20.98 -17.56 -33.48
C LYS A 12 -21.50 -16.34 -32.70
N VAL A 13 -22.70 -16.42 -32.16
CA VAL A 13 -23.30 -15.34 -31.37
C VAL A 13 -22.59 -15.21 -30.01
N GLU A 14 -22.23 -16.33 -29.40
CA GLU A 14 -21.43 -16.32 -28.15
C GLU A 14 -20.02 -15.82 -28.38
N GLU A 15 -19.37 -16.20 -29.47
CA GLU A 15 -18.04 -15.64 -29.84
C GLU A 15 -18.12 -14.14 -30.11
N GLN A 16 -19.12 -13.66 -30.83
CA GLN A 16 -19.32 -12.23 -31.09
C GLN A 16 -19.61 -11.45 -29.80
N ARG A 17 -20.40 -12.01 -28.87
CA ARG A 17 -20.65 -11.41 -27.57
C ARG A 17 -19.38 -11.37 -26.70
N ARG A 18 -18.60 -12.43 -26.68
CA ARG A 18 -17.29 -12.47 -25.99
C ARG A 18 -16.32 -11.47 -26.61
N GLN A 19 -16.25 -11.40 -27.93
CA GLN A 19 -15.38 -10.44 -28.64
C GLN A 19 -15.80 -8.99 -28.38
N ALA A 20 -17.12 -8.70 -28.42
CA ALA A 20 -17.66 -7.38 -28.13
C ALA A 20 -17.42 -6.99 -26.65
N PHE A 21 -17.59 -7.93 -25.71
CA PHE A 21 -17.29 -7.72 -24.29
C PHE A 21 -15.79 -7.47 -24.06
N THR A 22 -14.93 -8.26 -24.72
CA THR A 22 -13.47 -8.10 -24.64
C THR A 22 -13.02 -6.77 -25.23
N ASN A 23 -13.55 -6.37 -26.39
CA ASN A 23 -13.25 -5.10 -27.03
C ASN A 23 -13.74 -3.90 -26.22
N HIS A 24 -14.94 -3.99 -25.62
CA HIS A 24 -15.46 -2.95 -24.73
C HIS A 24 -14.60 -2.82 -23.47
N LYS A 25 -14.22 -3.93 -22.85
CA LYS A 25 -13.35 -3.97 -21.67
C LYS A 25 -11.93 -3.44 -21.96
N MET A 26 -11.37 -3.72 -23.14
CA MET A 26 -10.08 -3.15 -23.56
C MET A 26 -10.16 -1.64 -23.82
N ALA A 27 -11.29 -1.13 -24.30
CA ALA A 27 -11.52 0.31 -24.44
C ALA A 27 -11.66 1.02 -23.09
N GLU A 28 -12.34 0.41 -22.12
CA GLU A 28 -12.45 0.91 -20.73
C GLU A 28 -11.09 0.87 -20.01
N GLU A 29 -10.29 -0.20 -20.21
CA GLU A 29 -8.92 -0.29 -19.71
C GLU A 29 -8.06 0.85 -20.26
N ALA A 30 -8.16 1.16 -21.54
CA ALA A 30 -7.45 2.28 -22.15
C ALA A 30 -7.88 3.63 -21.56
N ALA A 31 -9.16 3.83 -21.23
CA ALA A 31 -9.69 5.07 -20.68
C ALA A 31 -9.14 5.36 -19.27
N TYR A 32 -9.19 4.39 -18.36
CA TYR A 32 -8.65 4.57 -17.01
C TYR A 32 -7.14 4.79 -17.01
N LEU A 33 -6.41 4.11 -17.90
CA LEU A 33 -4.97 4.29 -18.06
C LEU A 33 -4.61 5.68 -18.59
N GLN A 34 -5.34 6.18 -19.58
CA GLN A 34 -5.17 7.53 -20.08
C GLN A 34 -5.43 8.56 -18.98
N LYS A 35 -6.49 8.38 -18.20
CA LYS A 35 -6.81 9.24 -17.07
C LYS A 35 -5.71 9.20 -16.01
N LEU A 36 -5.25 8.00 -15.61
CA LEU A 36 -4.17 7.84 -14.61
C LEU A 36 -2.88 8.54 -15.06
N LYS A 37 -2.51 8.41 -16.33
CA LYS A 37 -1.33 9.07 -16.92
C LYS A 37 -1.49 10.58 -17.03
N SER A 38 -2.70 11.09 -17.14
CA SER A 38 -2.98 12.55 -17.24
C SER A 38 -2.88 13.27 -15.89
N ILE A 39 -2.94 12.54 -14.77
CA ILE A 39 -2.84 13.13 -13.44
C ILE A 39 -1.36 13.45 -13.14
N PRO A 40 -1.03 14.72 -12.87
CA PRO A 40 0.36 15.13 -12.61
C PRO A 40 0.95 14.38 -11.41
N LYS A 41 2.21 14.01 -11.54
CA LYS A 41 2.99 13.42 -10.43
C LYS A 41 4.43 13.92 -10.44
N ALA A 42 5.01 14.08 -9.25
CA ALA A 42 6.43 14.28 -9.07
C ALA A 42 7.19 12.96 -9.30
N THR A 43 8.49 13.02 -9.47
CA THR A 43 9.34 11.83 -9.68
C THR A 43 10.25 11.64 -8.47
N PHE A 44 9.95 10.65 -7.64
CA PHE A 44 10.74 10.28 -6.47
C PHE A 44 11.20 8.82 -6.50
N LEU A 45 10.54 7.99 -7.30
CA LEU A 45 10.94 6.60 -7.48
C LEU A 45 12.14 6.48 -8.42
N PHE A 46 13.00 5.48 -8.20
CA PHE A 46 14.09 5.15 -9.12
C PHE A 46 13.61 4.53 -10.45
N GLY A 47 12.35 4.15 -10.52
CA GLY A 47 11.72 3.41 -11.60
C GLY A 47 10.80 2.34 -11.04
N PRO A 48 10.47 1.30 -11.80
CA PRO A 48 9.72 0.15 -11.32
C PRO A 48 10.44 -0.51 -10.13
N SER A 49 9.72 -0.75 -9.02
CA SER A 49 10.34 -1.43 -7.88
C SER A 49 10.70 -2.88 -8.25
N PRO A 50 11.83 -3.41 -7.72
CA PRO A 50 12.27 -4.75 -8.07
C PRO A 50 11.27 -5.84 -7.66
N ILE A 51 11.21 -6.93 -8.46
CA ILE A 51 10.49 -8.16 -8.11
C ILE A 51 11.54 -9.22 -7.81
N GLN A 52 11.52 -9.75 -6.59
CA GLN A 52 12.45 -10.75 -6.10
C GLN A 52 11.73 -12.08 -5.93
N HIS A 53 12.24 -13.16 -6.51
CA HIS A 53 11.78 -14.50 -6.20
C HIS A 53 12.28 -14.92 -4.80
N LEU A 54 11.43 -15.58 -4.01
CA LEU A 54 11.75 -16.06 -2.65
C LEU A 54 11.75 -17.60 -2.60
N PRO A 55 12.72 -18.26 -3.22
CA PRO A 55 12.72 -19.71 -3.38
C PRO A 55 12.89 -20.47 -2.07
N ARG A 56 13.68 -19.94 -1.14
CA ARG A 56 13.92 -20.61 0.15
C ARG A 56 12.71 -20.47 1.08
N LEU A 57 11.99 -19.36 1.03
CA LEU A 57 10.72 -19.20 1.74
C LEU A 57 9.69 -20.18 1.16
N THR A 58 9.58 -20.24 -0.18
CA THR A 58 8.73 -21.20 -0.89
C THR A 58 9.01 -22.64 -0.42
N GLU A 59 10.27 -23.06 -0.45
CA GLU A 59 10.72 -24.39 -0.03
C GLU A 59 10.39 -24.67 1.43
N SER A 60 10.62 -23.71 2.32
CA SER A 60 10.40 -23.85 3.77
C SER A 60 8.93 -24.09 4.14
N LEU A 61 7.99 -23.69 3.28
CA LEU A 61 6.56 -23.92 3.50
C LEU A 61 6.09 -25.28 2.97
N GLY A 62 6.94 -26.02 2.24
CA GLY A 62 6.59 -27.33 1.68
C GLY A 62 5.42 -27.30 0.71
N SER A 63 5.10 -26.16 0.12
CA SER A 63 3.98 -25.92 -0.78
C SER A 63 4.45 -25.79 -2.24
N LYS A 64 3.54 -26.04 -3.18
CA LYS A 64 3.78 -25.78 -4.61
C LYS A 64 3.44 -24.34 -5.02
N VAL A 65 3.20 -23.44 -4.07
CA VAL A 65 3.01 -22.02 -4.32
C VAL A 65 4.35 -21.38 -4.63
N GLN A 66 4.44 -20.52 -5.65
CA GLN A 66 5.63 -19.73 -5.93
C GLN A 66 5.49 -18.34 -5.30
N ILE A 67 6.45 -17.95 -4.46
CA ILE A 67 6.41 -16.69 -3.71
C ILE A 67 7.43 -15.71 -4.27
N TYR A 68 6.95 -14.51 -4.58
CA TYR A 68 7.77 -13.38 -4.98
C TYR A 68 7.48 -12.18 -4.08
N ALA A 69 8.42 -11.26 -3.96
CA ALA A 69 8.22 -9.98 -3.29
C ALA A 69 8.44 -8.83 -4.26
N LYS A 70 7.49 -7.90 -4.34
CA LYS A 70 7.71 -6.61 -5.01
C LYS A 70 8.19 -5.61 -3.97
N ARG A 71 9.43 -5.14 -4.16
CA ARG A 71 10.29 -4.51 -3.16
C ARG A 71 10.12 -2.99 -3.14
N ASP A 72 8.97 -2.50 -2.61
CA ASP A 72 8.79 -1.07 -2.40
C ASP A 72 9.70 -0.49 -1.30
N ASP A 73 10.27 -1.33 -0.47
CA ASP A 73 11.33 -0.94 0.46
C ASP A 73 12.63 -0.47 -0.22
N CYS A 74 12.80 -0.80 -1.51
CA CYS A 74 13.92 -0.40 -2.35
C CYS A 74 13.51 0.52 -3.52
N ASN A 75 12.33 1.14 -3.47
CA ASN A 75 11.77 1.87 -4.62
C ASN A 75 12.30 3.29 -4.81
N SER A 76 12.96 3.85 -3.79
CA SER A 76 13.43 5.25 -3.81
C SER A 76 14.63 5.44 -2.88
N GLY A 77 15.49 6.38 -3.23
CA GLY A 77 16.58 6.84 -2.36
C GLY A 77 16.15 7.79 -1.24
N LEU A 78 14.90 8.23 -1.24
CA LEU A 78 14.41 9.18 -0.24
C LEU A 78 14.17 8.49 1.11
N ALA A 79 15.15 8.65 2.02
CA ALA A 79 15.06 8.18 3.40
C ALA A 79 14.48 6.76 3.51
N TYR A 80 15.04 5.81 2.80
CA TYR A 80 14.65 4.40 2.74
C TYR A 80 13.32 4.09 2.00
N GLY A 81 12.81 4.97 1.15
CA GLY A 81 11.69 4.70 0.26
C GLY A 81 10.40 4.23 0.96
N GLY A 82 9.78 3.22 0.41
CA GLY A 82 8.56 2.59 0.90
C GLY A 82 7.29 3.02 0.17
N ASN A 83 6.19 2.34 0.46
CA ASN A 83 4.89 2.51 -0.19
C ASN A 83 4.35 3.95 -0.22
N LYS A 84 4.71 4.76 0.77
CA LYS A 84 4.21 6.13 0.87
C LYS A 84 4.75 7.02 -0.24
N VAL A 85 5.96 6.75 -0.75
CA VAL A 85 6.57 7.53 -1.84
C VAL A 85 5.69 7.48 -3.10
N ARG A 86 5.12 6.31 -3.46
CA ARG A 86 4.22 6.18 -4.61
C ARG A 86 3.00 7.10 -4.54
N LYS A 87 2.44 7.27 -3.36
CA LYS A 87 1.28 8.14 -3.12
C LYS A 87 1.71 9.60 -3.14
N LEU A 88 2.82 9.89 -2.47
CA LEU A 88 3.34 11.24 -2.32
C LEU A 88 3.81 11.84 -3.64
N GLU A 89 4.15 11.06 -4.67
CA GLU A 89 4.40 11.58 -6.02
C GLU A 89 3.20 12.41 -6.53
N TYR A 90 1.96 11.92 -6.33
CA TYR A 90 0.74 12.63 -6.74
C TYR A 90 0.42 13.80 -5.82
N LEU A 91 0.51 13.60 -4.50
CA LEU A 91 0.15 14.63 -3.53
C LEU A 91 1.13 15.82 -3.54
N VAL A 92 2.41 15.58 -3.77
CA VAL A 92 3.39 16.65 -3.89
C VAL A 92 3.19 17.47 -5.17
N ALA A 93 2.89 16.81 -6.29
CA ALA A 93 2.56 17.53 -7.52
C ALA A 93 1.33 18.42 -7.34
N ASP A 94 0.30 17.93 -6.65
CA ASP A 94 -0.90 18.70 -6.32
C ASP A 94 -0.57 19.87 -5.35
N ALA A 95 0.22 19.63 -4.31
CA ALA A 95 0.65 20.67 -3.37
C ALA A 95 1.41 21.81 -4.08
N LEU A 96 2.35 21.44 -4.96
CA LEU A 96 3.13 22.41 -5.75
C LEU A 96 2.24 23.21 -6.71
N SER A 97 1.27 22.56 -7.37
CA SER A 97 0.31 23.25 -8.24
C SER A 97 -0.55 24.28 -7.49
N LYS A 98 -0.76 24.05 -6.21
CA LYS A 98 -1.47 24.95 -5.29
C LYS A 98 -0.56 26.01 -4.65
N ASN A 99 0.71 26.08 -5.04
CA ASN A 99 1.72 26.97 -4.45
C ASN A 99 1.85 26.80 -2.92
N SER A 100 1.74 25.57 -2.42
CA SER A 100 1.93 25.28 -1.01
C SER A 100 3.39 25.41 -0.61
N THR A 101 3.64 25.84 0.62
CA THR A 101 5.00 26.05 1.17
C THR A 101 5.36 25.00 2.21
N HIS A 102 4.34 24.36 2.78
CA HIS A 102 4.48 23.37 3.85
C HIS A 102 3.61 22.15 3.56
N LEU A 103 4.17 20.96 3.81
CA LEU A 103 3.40 19.72 3.92
C LEU A 103 3.15 19.47 5.41
N VAL A 104 1.89 19.26 5.78
CA VAL A 104 1.49 19.00 7.17
C VAL A 104 0.86 17.62 7.23
N SER A 105 1.31 16.76 8.15
CA SER A 105 0.78 15.42 8.30
C SER A 105 0.81 14.91 9.74
N VAL A 106 0.12 13.80 9.98
CA VAL A 106 0.00 13.14 11.29
C VAL A 106 0.34 11.66 11.19
N GLY A 107 0.90 11.10 12.26
CA GLY A 107 1.21 9.68 12.36
C GLY A 107 1.66 9.27 13.75
N GLY A 108 1.85 7.97 13.98
CA GLY A 108 2.48 7.48 15.21
C GLY A 108 3.94 7.89 15.31
N VAL A 109 4.54 7.75 16.50
CA VAL A 109 5.95 8.13 16.76
C VAL A 109 6.90 7.49 15.75
N GLN A 110 6.70 6.22 15.42
CA GLN A 110 7.50 5.49 14.44
C GLN A 110 6.81 5.40 13.05
N SER A 111 6.14 6.47 12.63
CA SER A 111 5.39 6.49 11.37
C SER A 111 6.32 6.52 10.14
N ASN A 112 6.23 5.50 9.30
CA ASN A 112 6.85 5.49 7.97
C ASN A 112 6.26 6.57 7.06
N HIS A 113 5.00 6.96 7.31
CA HIS A 113 4.31 7.97 6.52
C HIS A 113 4.89 9.37 6.78
N THR A 114 4.97 9.81 8.02
CA THR A 114 5.49 11.14 8.36
C THR A 114 6.96 11.29 7.98
N ARG A 115 7.77 10.23 8.12
CA ARG A 115 9.15 10.21 7.60
C ARG A 115 9.17 10.44 6.08
N ALA A 116 8.31 9.74 5.33
CA ALA A 116 8.25 9.90 3.88
C ALA A 116 7.72 11.30 3.47
N VAL A 117 6.73 11.85 4.21
CA VAL A 117 6.25 13.24 3.99
C VAL A 117 7.39 14.24 4.18
N THR A 118 8.18 14.08 5.24
CA THR A 118 9.37 14.95 5.49
C THR A 118 10.38 14.81 4.34
N ALA A 119 10.65 13.58 3.89
CA ALA A 119 11.60 13.32 2.82
C ALA A 119 11.21 13.98 1.49
N VAL A 120 9.96 13.82 1.07
CA VAL A 120 9.49 14.44 -0.19
C VAL A 120 9.38 15.96 -0.07
N ALA A 121 9.01 16.49 1.10
CA ALA A 121 8.99 17.92 1.34
C ALA A 121 10.39 18.52 1.16
N THR A 122 11.38 17.96 1.86
CA THR A 122 12.78 18.39 1.77
C THR A 122 13.30 18.31 0.33
N ALA A 123 13.05 17.19 -0.36
CA ALA A 123 13.47 17.00 -1.76
C ALA A 123 12.79 17.96 -2.74
N SER A 124 11.62 18.51 -2.39
CA SER A 124 10.84 19.44 -3.22
C SER A 124 11.03 20.91 -2.82
N GLY A 125 11.94 21.22 -1.88
CA GLY A 125 12.13 22.59 -1.38
C GLY A 125 10.96 23.10 -0.51
N LEU A 126 10.08 22.20 -0.04
CA LEU A 126 8.99 22.51 0.89
C LEU A 126 9.43 22.25 2.33
N LYS A 127 8.75 22.88 3.28
CA LYS A 127 8.91 22.57 4.70
C LYS A 127 7.94 21.44 5.10
N ALA A 128 8.31 20.65 6.11
CA ALA A 128 7.46 19.61 6.68
C ALA A 128 7.12 19.92 8.14
N VAL A 129 5.85 19.85 8.50
CA VAL A 129 5.38 19.83 9.89
C VAL A 129 4.66 18.50 10.10
N THR A 130 5.14 17.71 11.06
CA THR A 130 4.58 16.40 11.35
C THR A 130 4.17 16.29 12.82
N VAL A 131 2.91 15.94 13.06
CA VAL A 131 2.38 15.66 14.40
C VAL A 131 2.55 14.17 14.66
N GLN A 132 3.39 13.83 15.64
CA GLN A 132 3.69 12.44 16.03
C GLN A 132 2.96 12.10 17.31
N GLU A 133 2.10 11.11 17.25
CA GLU A 133 1.22 10.74 18.35
C GLU A 133 1.60 9.39 18.96
N LYS A 134 1.40 9.24 20.25
CA LYS A 134 1.62 7.97 20.96
C LYS A 134 0.47 6.98 20.70
N TRP A 135 0.38 6.50 19.45
CA TRP A 135 -0.65 5.52 19.05
C TRP A 135 -0.37 4.10 19.55
N VAL A 136 0.90 3.78 19.79
CA VAL A 136 1.32 2.46 20.24
C VAL A 136 1.59 2.53 21.74
N PRO A 137 1.00 1.65 22.55
CA PRO A 137 1.15 1.69 24.01
C PRO A 137 2.47 1.02 24.48
N ILE A 138 3.58 1.41 23.88
CA ILE A 138 4.94 1.02 24.29
C ILE A 138 5.79 2.28 24.46
N ASP A 139 6.74 2.23 25.37
CA ASP A 139 7.67 3.33 25.60
C ASP A 139 9.08 2.78 25.93
N PRO A 140 9.69 1.97 25.02
CA PRO A 140 11.05 1.50 25.23
C PRO A 140 12.03 2.67 25.19
N PRO A 141 13.19 2.53 25.82
CA PRO A 141 14.23 3.55 25.74
C PRO A 141 14.54 3.94 24.29
N LEU A 142 14.62 5.24 24.03
CA LEU A 142 14.90 5.81 22.69
C LEU A 142 13.78 5.63 21.65
N TYR A 143 12.56 5.20 22.02
CA TYR A 143 11.46 5.03 21.09
C TYR A 143 11.15 6.32 20.28
N ASP A 144 11.25 7.47 20.90
CA ASP A 144 11.05 8.78 20.30
C ASP A 144 12.35 9.45 19.78
N LYS A 145 13.48 8.71 19.72
CA LYS A 145 14.81 9.23 19.35
C LYS A 145 15.51 8.45 18.25
N THR A 146 14.98 7.30 17.85
CA THR A 146 15.56 6.41 16.84
C THR A 146 14.60 6.18 15.67
N GLY A 147 15.01 5.45 14.64
CA GLY A 147 14.17 5.02 13.53
C GLY A 147 13.57 6.17 12.71
N ASN A 148 12.29 6.08 12.41
CA ASN A 148 11.61 7.05 11.54
C ASN A 148 11.62 8.48 12.08
N ILE A 149 11.41 8.68 13.38
CA ILE A 149 11.38 10.02 13.96
C ILE A 149 12.76 10.69 13.94
N LEU A 150 13.84 9.93 14.13
CA LEU A 150 15.22 10.41 13.98
C LEU A 150 15.46 10.92 12.55
N LEU A 151 15.04 10.15 11.55
CA LEU A 151 15.19 10.52 10.14
C LEU A 151 14.41 11.80 9.82
N SER A 152 13.19 11.94 10.32
CA SER A 152 12.40 13.17 10.14
C SER A 152 13.11 14.41 10.72
N ARG A 153 13.66 14.30 11.92
CA ARG A 153 14.44 15.38 12.54
C ARG A 153 15.73 15.68 11.78
N LEU A 154 16.45 14.65 11.34
CA LEU A 154 17.67 14.78 10.56
C LEU A 154 17.45 15.55 9.24
N MET A 155 16.29 15.32 8.60
CA MET A 155 15.89 16.02 7.37
C MET A 155 15.35 17.45 7.62
N GLY A 156 15.36 17.94 8.87
CA GLY A 156 14.90 19.29 9.22
C GLY A 156 13.38 19.45 9.34
N GLY A 157 12.64 18.36 9.48
CA GLY A 157 11.20 18.42 9.73
C GLY A 157 10.87 18.99 11.12
N ASP A 158 9.85 19.85 11.19
CA ASP A 158 9.24 20.26 12.46
C ASP A 158 8.40 19.08 12.99
N VAL A 159 8.98 18.36 13.95
CA VAL A 159 8.41 17.13 14.52
C VAL A 159 7.80 17.42 15.87
N ARG A 160 6.48 17.45 15.94
CA ARG A 160 5.71 17.79 17.15
C ARG A 160 5.19 16.51 17.80
N LEU A 161 5.64 16.20 19.00
CA LEU A 161 5.12 15.09 19.80
C LEU A 161 3.81 15.49 20.47
N ASN A 162 2.80 14.64 20.35
CA ASN A 162 1.49 14.81 20.97
C ASN A 162 1.04 13.51 21.66
N ASN A 163 0.29 13.62 22.73
CA ASN A 163 -0.18 12.48 23.52
C ASN A 163 -1.67 12.13 23.29
N GLU A 164 -2.30 12.71 22.28
CA GLU A 164 -3.66 12.32 21.91
C GLU A 164 -3.67 10.89 21.35
N GLY A 165 -4.72 10.13 21.69
CA GLY A 165 -4.85 8.72 21.30
C GLY A 165 -4.98 8.48 19.79
N PHE A 166 -5.09 7.21 19.39
CA PHE A 166 -5.22 6.82 17.98
C PHE A 166 -6.44 7.44 17.31
N HIS A 167 -6.21 8.37 16.40
CA HIS A 167 -7.22 9.00 15.56
C HIS A 167 -6.56 9.58 14.30
N ILE A 168 -7.10 9.29 13.12
CA ILE A 168 -6.52 9.70 11.82
C ILE A 168 -7.05 11.03 11.28
N GLY A 169 -8.01 11.66 11.97
CA GLY A 169 -8.65 12.92 11.58
C GLY A 169 -7.84 14.17 11.96
N HIS A 170 -8.40 15.33 11.64
CA HIS A 170 -7.85 16.63 12.06
C HIS A 170 -7.91 16.77 13.59
N LYS A 171 -6.76 17.04 14.20
CA LYS A 171 -6.60 17.26 15.62
C LYS A 171 -6.18 18.68 15.93
N THR A 172 -6.32 19.09 17.19
CA THR A 172 -5.96 20.43 17.66
C THR A 172 -4.52 20.79 17.25
N ALA A 173 -3.55 19.90 17.48
CA ALA A 173 -2.14 20.15 17.14
C ALA A 173 -1.91 20.36 15.62
N THR A 174 -2.73 19.73 14.75
CA THR A 174 -2.67 19.96 13.29
C THR A 174 -3.27 21.32 12.93
N GLN A 175 -4.35 21.71 13.58
CA GLN A 175 -4.98 23.03 13.38
C GLN A 175 -4.08 24.16 13.85
N GLU A 176 -3.41 23.99 15.00
CA GLU A 176 -2.41 24.92 15.50
C GLU A 176 -1.23 25.09 14.53
N ALA A 177 -0.74 23.97 13.96
CA ALA A 177 0.29 24.01 12.95
C ALA A 177 -0.15 24.81 11.70
N PHE A 178 -1.37 24.66 11.26
CA PHE A 178 -1.91 25.43 10.13
C PHE A 178 -1.96 26.92 10.45
N ALA A 179 -2.55 27.29 11.59
CA ALA A 179 -2.68 28.68 12.00
C ALA A 179 -1.29 29.37 12.13
N GLU A 180 -0.30 28.67 12.64
CA GLU A 180 1.08 29.16 12.75
C GLU A 180 1.70 29.37 11.36
N ILE A 181 1.58 28.40 10.45
CA ILE A 181 2.11 28.51 9.09
C ILE A 181 1.48 29.70 8.37
N GLU A 182 0.15 29.84 8.40
CA GLU A 182 -0.58 30.92 7.76
C GLU A 182 -0.25 32.29 8.36
N LYS A 183 -0.14 32.40 9.69
CA LYS A 183 0.28 33.62 10.38
C LYS A 183 1.68 34.09 9.92
N ASN A 184 2.55 33.16 9.57
CA ASN A 184 3.90 33.44 9.07
C ASN A 184 3.96 33.59 7.53
N GLY A 185 2.81 33.76 6.86
CA GLY A 185 2.70 33.95 5.41
C GLY A 185 2.94 32.69 4.59
N GLY A 186 2.94 31.51 5.21
CA GLY A 186 3.05 30.22 4.53
C GLY A 186 1.69 29.70 4.08
N LYS A 187 1.70 28.66 3.25
CA LYS A 187 0.52 27.98 2.75
C LYS A 187 0.60 26.47 3.04
N PRO A 188 -0.11 25.97 4.05
CA PRO A 188 -0.10 24.57 4.41
C PRO A 188 -0.85 23.71 3.41
N TYR A 189 -0.35 22.49 3.17
CA TYR A 189 -1.04 21.41 2.45
C TYR A 189 -1.17 20.20 3.36
N TYR A 190 -2.40 19.81 3.65
CA TYR A 190 -2.67 18.68 4.53
C TYR A 190 -2.56 17.35 3.81
N ILE A 191 -1.81 16.43 4.40
CA ILE A 191 -1.74 15.04 3.98
C ILE A 191 -2.24 14.17 5.14
N PRO A 192 -3.42 13.55 5.02
CA PRO A 192 -3.96 12.71 6.09
C PRO A 192 -3.07 11.50 6.36
N ALA A 193 -3.22 10.86 7.53
CA ALA A 193 -2.45 9.70 7.92
C ALA A 193 -2.43 8.62 6.82
N GLY A 194 -1.22 8.20 6.42
CA GLY A 194 -1.04 7.24 5.34
C GLY A 194 -1.42 7.74 3.95
N ALA A 195 -1.72 9.03 3.77
CA ALA A 195 -2.33 9.63 2.58
C ALA A 195 -3.69 9.00 2.20
N SER A 196 -4.41 8.42 3.17
CA SER A 196 -5.47 7.47 2.87
C SER A 196 -6.79 8.13 2.50
N ASP A 197 -7.27 9.11 3.25
CA ASP A 197 -8.52 9.82 2.92
C ASP A 197 -8.28 11.05 2.00
N HIS A 198 -7.20 11.04 1.25
CA HIS A 198 -6.95 12.00 0.19
C HIS A 198 -7.45 11.46 -1.16
N GLU A 199 -8.07 12.29 -1.98
CA GLU A 199 -8.63 11.88 -3.29
C GLU A 199 -7.60 11.20 -4.20
N LEU A 200 -6.33 11.62 -4.13
CA LEU A 200 -5.21 11.06 -4.91
C LEU A 200 -4.51 9.88 -4.21
N GLY A 201 -4.91 9.53 -2.99
CA GLY A 201 -4.19 8.58 -2.14
C GLY A 201 -4.13 7.14 -2.67
N GLY A 202 -5.11 6.72 -3.48
CA GLY A 202 -5.16 5.39 -4.11
C GLY A 202 -4.31 5.26 -5.37
N LEU A 203 -4.04 6.37 -6.07
CA LEU A 203 -3.44 6.37 -7.41
C LEU A 203 -2.07 5.70 -7.49
N GLY A 204 -1.22 5.90 -6.48
CA GLY A 204 0.12 5.31 -6.43
C GLY A 204 0.11 3.78 -6.50
N PHE A 205 -0.90 3.15 -5.90
CA PHE A 205 -1.06 1.69 -5.93
C PHE A 205 -1.94 1.18 -7.08
N THR A 206 -2.78 2.01 -7.66
CA THR A 206 -3.36 1.70 -8.97
C THR A 206 -2.25 1.65 -10.03
N ASN A 207 -1.33 2.62 -10.02
CA ASN A 207 -0.17 2.62 -10.90
C ASN A 207 0.80 1.46 -10.64
N PHE A 208 0.90 0.97 -9.39
CA PHE A 208 1.68 -0.23 -9.06
C PHE A 208 1.21 -1.45 -9.85
N VAL A 209 -0.10 -1.65 -10.03
CA VAL A 209 -0.62 -2.79 -10.81
C VAL A 209 -0.32 -2.63 -12.30
N VAL A 210 -0.40 -1.42 -12.82
CA VAL A 210 0.03 -1.13 -14.22
C VAL A 210 1.50 -1.44 -14.42
N GLU A 211 2.35 -1.00 -13.49
CA GLU A 211 3.79 -1.29 -13.47
C GLU A 211 4.05 -2.80 -13.38
N LEU A 212 3.30 -3.51 -12.51
CA LEU A 212 3.41 -4.96 -12.35
C LEU A 212 3.08 -5.71 -13.64
N ALA A 213 1.99 -5.36 -14.31
CA ALA A 213 1.59 -5.98 -15.57
C ALA A 213 2.65 -5.80 -16.68
N GLU A 214 3.29 -4.62 -16.72
CA GLU A 214 4.39 -4.37 -17.64
C GLU A 214 5.65 -5.16 -17.27
N GLN A 215 5.98 -5.31 -15.98
CA GLN A 215 7.10 -6.12 -15.52
C GLN A 215 6.88 -7.62 -15.77
N GLU A 216 5.68 -8.15 -15.56
CA GLU A 216 5.33 -9.53 -15.92
C GLU A 216 5.67 -9.80 -17.40
N LYS A 217 5.31 -8.88 -18.28
CA LYS A 217 5.56 -9.00 -19.73
C LYS A 217 7.03 -8.82 -20.09
N THR A 218 7.67 -7.75 -19.62
CA THR A 218 9.02 -7.35 -20.07
C THR A 218 10.12 -8.21 -19.46
N LEU A 219 9.90 -8.73 -18.24
CA LEU A 219 10.86 -9.59 -17.55
C LEU A 219 10.56 -11.09 -17.72
N GLY A 220 9.50 -11.45 -18.45
CA GLY A 220 9.09 -12.85 -18.61
C GLY A 220 8.68 -13.53 -17.31
N LEU A 221 8.10 -12.76 -16.38
CA LEU A 221 7.65 -13.28 -15.09
C LEU A 221 6.27 -13.95 -15.23
N PRO A 222 5.91 -14.87 -14.32
CA PRO A 222 4.58 -15.45 -14.33
C PRO A 222 3.51 -14.38 -14.03
N PHE A 223 2.27 -14.65 -14.39
CA PHE A 223 1.14 -13.88 -13.90
C PHE A 223 0.98 -14.12 -12.40
N PHE A 224 1.05 -13.05 -11.60
CA PHE A 224 0.79 -13.13 -10.17
C PHE A 224 -0.71 -13.09 -9.93
N ASP A 225 -1.30 -14.25 -9.69
CA ASP A 225 -2.74 -14.40 -9.49
C ASP A 225 -3.23 -13.89 -8.12
N THR A 226 -2.31 -13.80 -7.16
CA THR A 226 -2.62 -13.38 -5.78
C THR A 226 -1.60 -12.36 -5.29
N LEU A 227 -2.07 -11.19 -4.87
CA LEU A 227 -1.29 -10.18 -4.16
C LEU A 227 -1.62 -10.22 -2.68
N VAL A 228 -0.62 -10.22 -1.80
CA VAL A 228 -0.82 -10.11 -0.35
C VAL A 228 -0.20 -8.81 0.14
N VAL A 229 -0.96 -8.00 0.87
CA VAL A 229 -0.57 -6.67 1.32
C VAL A 229 -1.02 -6.38 2.75
N CYS A 230 -0.21 -5.66 3.52
CA CYS A 230 -0.62 -5.12 4.81
C CYS A 230 -1.66 -4.00 4.64
N SER A 231 -2.70 -4.00 5.48
CA SER A 231 -3.77 -3.00 5.46
C SER A 231 -3.99 -2.39 6.85
N VAL A 232 -3.96 -1.06 6.94
CA VAL A 232 -4.32 -0.26 8.13
C VAL A 232 -5.16 0.93 7.71
N THR A 233 -4.55 2.00 7.18
CA THR A 233 -5.26 3.20 6.69
C THR A 233 -5.83 3.02 5.27
N GLY A 234 -5.59 1.92 4.62
CA GLY A 234 -6.34 1.37 3.49
C GLY A 234 -5.91 1.80 2.09
N SER A 235 -5.29 2.94 1.83
CA SER A 235 -5.13 3.41 0.45
C SER A 235 -4.15 2.61 -0.43
N SER A 236 -3.15 1.91 0.15
CA SER A 236 -2.32 0.97 -0.61
C SER A 236 -3.15 -0.22 -1.09
N HIS A 237 -3.90 -0.83 -0.17
CA HIS A 237 -4.79 -1.96 -0.46
C HIS A 237 -5.88 -1.55 -1.47
N ALA A 238 -6.55 -0.42 -1.24
CA ALA A 238 -7.57 0.11 -2.13
C ALA A 238 -7.05 0.35 -3.56
N GLY A 239 -5.89 0.97 -3.70
CA GLY A 239 -5.27 1.22 -5.01
C GLY A 239 -4.92 -0.07 -5.76
N LEU A 240 -4.43 -1.11 -5.05
CA LEU A 240 -4.20 -2.44 -5.63
C LEU A 240 -5.50 -3.06 -6.13
N ILE A 241 -6.60 -2.97 -5.34
CA ILE A 241 -7.92 -3.46 -5.76
C ILE A 241 -8.37 -2.76 -7.03
N VAL A 242 -8.30 -1.41 -7.07
CA VAL A 242 -8.69 -0.64 -8.27
C VAL A 242 -7.89 -1.07 -9.49
N GLY A 243 -6.56 -1.19 -9.36
CA GLY A 243 -5.71 -1.64 -10.46
C GLY A 243 -6.05 -3.06 -10.92
N ALA A 244 -6.26 -4.00 -10.00
CA ALA A 244 -6.58 -5.39 -10.31
C ALA A 244 -7.97 -5.55 -10.98
N VAL A 245 -8.98 -4.80 -10.51
CA VAL A 245 -10.32 -4.79 -11.12
C VAL A 245 -10.27 -4.17 -12.51
N ALA A 246 -9.59 -3.02 -12.65
CA ALA A 246 -9.46 -2.32 -13.95
C ALA A 246 -8.65 -3.13 -14.97
N GLU A 247 -7.60 -3.84 -14.54
CA GLU A 247 -6.82 -4.77 -15.37
C GLU A 247 -7.69 -5.91 -15.92
N GLY A 248 -8.66 -6.41 -15.13
CA GLY A 248 -9.62 -7.41 -15.55
C GLY A 248 -9.08 -8.82 -15.75
N ARG A 249 -7.89 -9.14 -15.27
CA ARG A 249 -7.23 -10.45 -15.41
C ARG A 249 -7.59 -11.44 -14.30
N GLY A 250 -8.43 -11.05 -13.33
CA GLY A 250 -8.87 -11.92 -12.23
C GLY A 250 -7.86 -12.04 -11.09
N ARG A 251 -6.92 -11.11 -10.97
CA ARG A 251 -5.95 -11.01 -9.89
C ARG A 251 -6.65 -10.75 -8.56
N LYS A 252 -6.36 -11.56 -7.54
CA LYS A 252 -6.87 -11.37 -6.19
C LYS A 252 -5.95 -10.46 -5.39
N VAL A 253 -6.53 -9.55 -4.62
CA VAL A 253 -5.79 -8.72 -3.66
C VAL A 253 -6.29 -9.06 -2.26
N ILE A 254 -5.43 -9.64 -1.44
CA ILE A 254 -5.75 -10.01 -0.06
C ILE A 254 -5.02 -9.04 0.87
N GLY A 255 -5.80 -8.21 1.56
CA GLY A 255 -5.30 -7.37 2.64
C GLY A 255 -5.21 -8.17 3.94
N ILE A 256 -4.12 -7.98 4.68
CA ILE A 256 -3.99 -8.48 6.04
C ILE A 256 -4.16 -7.31 6.99
N ASP A 257 -5.18 -7.35 7.84
CA ASP A 257 -5.40 -6.28 8.81
C ASP A 257 -4.27 -6.22 9.84
N ALA A 258 -3.72 -5.03 10.03
CA ALA A 258 -2.75 -4.74 11.08
C ALA A 258 -3.19 -3.59 11.98
N SER A 259 -4.44 -3.14 11.85
CA SER A 259 -5.00 -1.99 12.57
C SER A 259 -5.51 -2.33 13.97
N GLY A 260 -5.97 -3.56 14.19
CA GLY A 260 -6.76 -3.95 15.35
C GLY A 260 -8.24 -3.52 15.29
N LYS A 261 -8.67 -2.99 14.11
CA LYS A 261 -10.03 -2.50 13.86
C LYS A 261 -10.51 -2.93 12.46
N PRO A 262 -10.63 -4.23 12.21
CA PRO A 262 -10.83 -4.75 10.85
C PRO A 262 -12.09 -4.22 10.17
N ALA A 263 -13.19 -4.06 10.88
CA ALA A 263 -14.43 -3.53 10.30
C ALA A 263 -14.26 -2.08 9.79
N GLU A 264 -13.59 -1.23 10.58
CA GLU A 264 -13.27 0.15 10.19
C GLU A 264 -12.31 0.15 8.98
N THR A 265 -11.28 -0.68 9.02
CA THR A 265 -10.31 -0.86 7.92
C THR A 265 -11.00 -1.29 6.63
N LYS A 266 -11.87 -2.30 6.67
CA LYS A 266 -12.60 -2.79 5.51
C LYS A 266 -13.51 -1.71 4.90
N ALA A 267 -14.27 -1.01 5.75
CA ALA A 267 -15.13 0.09 5.31
C ALA A 267 -14.30 1.22 4.65
N GLN A 268 -13.15 1.55 5.23
CA GLN A 268 -12.25 2.57 4.69
C GLN A 268 -11.62 2.15 3.36
N VAL A 269 -11.13 0.92 3.24
CA VAL A 269 -10.60 0.36 1.98
C VAL A 269 -11.65 0.42 0.88
N THR A 270 -12.89 -0.03 1.19
CA THR A 270 -14.01 -0.01 0.24
C THR A 270 -14.30 1.41 -0.25
N ARG A 271 -14.40 2.37 0.68
CA ARG A 271 -14.65 3.79 0.35
C ARG A 271 -13.56 4.36 -0.53
N ILE A 272 -12.28 4.16 -0.17
CA ILE A 272 -11.14 4.67 -0.93
C ILE A 272 -11.09 4.02 -2.31
N ALA A 273 -11.31 2.71 -2.42
CA ALA A 273 -11.29 2.00 -3.70
C ALA A 273 -12.37 2.55 -4.65
N ARG A 274 -13.60 2.72 -4.16
CA ARG A 274 -14.70 3.29 -4.97
C ARG A 274 -14.43 4.74 -5.39
N ASN A 275 -13.91 5.57 -4.48
CA ASN A 275 -13.57 6.96 -4.81
C ASN A 275 -12.43 7.03 -5.84
N THR A 276 -11.39 6.20 -5.70
CA THR A 276 -10.28 6.14 -6.65
C THR A 276 -10.73 5.62 -8.01
N ALA A 277 -11.57 4.59 -8.05
CA ALA A 277 -12.15 4.07 -9.29
C ALA A 277 -12.95 5.15 -10.02
N LYS A 278 -13.86 5.83 -9.31
CA LYS A 278 -14.67 6.93 -9.87
C LYS A 278 -13.83 8.09 -10.40
N LEU A 279 -12.71 8.42 -9.75
CA LEU A 279 -11.77 9.45 -10.21
C LEU A 279 -11.15 9.08 -11.56
N LEU A 280 -10.89 7.79 -11.78
CA LEU A 280 -10.23 7.28 -12.99
C LEU A 280 -11.22 7.01 -14.13
N ASP A 281 -12.37 6.47 -13.79
CA ASP A 281 -13.47 6.17 -14.72
C ASP A 281 -14.77 6.04 -13.92
N GLU A 282 -15.78 6.86 -14.26
CA GLU A 282 -17.10 6.83 -13.58
C GLU A 282 -17.84 5.48 -13.72
N LYS A 283 -17.46 4.70 -14.74
CA LYS A 283 -18.03 3.37 -14.98
C LYS A 283 -17.28 2.23 -14.30
N LEU A 284 -16.12 2.50 -13.72
CA LEU A 284 -15.31 1.49 -13.04
C LEU A 284 -15.92 1.21 -11.66
N GLU A 285 -16.67 0.14 -11.57
CA GLU A 285 -17.28 -0.32 -10.33
C GLU A 285 -16.35 -1.28 -9.57
N ILE A 286 -16.28 -1.10 -8.25
CA ILE A 286 -15.56 -2.00 -7.35
C ILE A 286 -16.58 -2.88 -6.64
N PRO A 287 -16.65 -4.18 -6.99
CA PRO A 287 -17.56 -5.11 -6.35
C PRO A 287 -17.11 -5.42 -4.91
N ASP A 288 -18.05 -5.71 -4.02
CA ASP A 288 -17.77 -5.96 -2.60
C ASP A 288 -16.83 -7.17 -2.38
N GLU A 289 -16.94 -8.18 -3.22
CA GLU A 289 -16.10 -9.38 -3.21
C GLU A 289 -14.63 -9.11 -3.58
N ALA A 290 -14.34 -8.00 -4.23
CA ALA A 290 -12.96 -7.60 -4.52
C ALA A 290 -12.23 -7.07 -3.26
N VAL A 291 -12.98 -6.67 -2.22
CA VAL A 291 -12.41 -6.16 -0.96
C VAL A 291 -12.22 -7.31 0.03
N ILE A 292 -11.12 -8.03 -0.13
CA ILE A 292 -10.76 -9.16 0.73
C ILE A 292 -9.83 -8.66 1.83
N LEU A 293 -10.25 -8.80 3.08
CA LEU A 293 -9.45 -8.47 4.27
C LEU A 293 -9.43 -9.66 5.23
N ASP A 294 -8.23 -10.16 5.53
CA ASP A 294 -8.04 -11.15 6.60
C ASP A 294 -7.83 -10.42 7.93
N GLU A 295 -8.69 -10.74 8.89
CA GLU A 295 -8.82 -10.02 10.15
C GLU A 295 -8.04 -10.68 11.31
N ARG A 296 -7.28 -11.76 11.05
CA ARG A 296 -6.72 -12.63 12.11
C ARG A 296 -5.38 -12.20 12.68
N PHE A 297 -4.61 -11.34 11.98
CA PHE A 297 -3.18 -11.12 12.26
C PHE A 297 -2.86 -9.76 12.89
N HIS A 298 -3.86 -8.99 13.32
CA HIS A 298 -3.66 -7.65 13.90
C HIS A 298 -3.21 -7.65 15.37
N GLU A 299 -3.29 -8.80 16.08
CA GLU A 299 -2.91 -8.96 17.50
C GLU A 299 -3.67 -8.03 18.47
N GLY A 300 -4.86 -7.55 18.07
CA GLY A 300 -5.76 -6.72 18.90
C GLY A 300 -5.35 -5.27 19.05
N ILE A 301 -4.06 -4.94 18.93
CA ILE A 301 -3.54 -3.58 19.16
C ILE A 301 -2.62 -3.17 18.02
N TYR A 302 -2.88 -1.99 17.45
CA TYR A 302 -2.01 -1.41 16.44
C TYR A 302 -0.57 -1.25 16.96
N GLY A 303 0.39 -1.66 16.15
CA GLY A 303 1.81 -1.50 16.45
C GLY A 303 2.41 -2.52 17.41
N ILE A 304 1.61 -3.40 18.01
CA ILE A 304 2.11 -4.49 18.87
C ILE A 304 2.25 -5.76 18.02
N PRO A 305 3.46 -6.35 17.92
CA PRO A 305 3.64 -7.65 17.28
C PRO A 305 3.29 -8.79 18.24
N GLY A 306 2.66 -9.83 17.72
CA GLY A 306 2.47 -11.09 18.45
C GLY A 306 3.49 -12.15 18.08
N PRO A 307 3.42 -13.34 18.71
CA PRO A 307 4.33 -14.44 18.43
C PRO A 307 4.37 -14.84 16.95
N SER A 308 3.21 -14.89 16.29
CA SER A 308 3.10 -15.23 14.86
C SER A 308 3.81 -14.20 13.96
N THR A 309 3.72 -12.92 14.32
CA THR A 309 4.41 -11.82 13.64
C THR A 309 5.92 -11.98 13.74
N ILE A 310 6.43 -12.17 14.94
CA ILE A 310 7.88 -12.34 15.21
C ILE A 310 8.44 -13.58 14.50
N GLU A 311 7.70 -14.70 14.55
CA GLU A 311 8.12 -15.92 13.86
C GLU A 311 8.16 -15.74 12.34
N ALA A 312 7.14 -15.11 11.74
CA ALA A 312 7.12 -14.83 10.31
C ALA A 312 8.27 -13.91 9.87
N MET A 313 8.61 -12.90 10.68
CA MET A 313 9.79 -12.04 10.45
C MET A 313 11.08 -12.85 10.47
N LYS A 314 11.24 -13.74 11.46
CA LYS A 314 12.42 -14.63 11.57
C LYS A 314 12.50 -15.58 10.37
N VAL A 315 11.39 -16.17 9.95
CA VAL A 315 11.33 -17.05 8.78
C VAL A 315 11.77 -16.30 7.52
N ALA A 316 11.15 -15.16 7.21
CA ALA A 316 11.50 -14.37 6.03
C ALA A 316 12.98 -13.93 6.01
N ALA A 317 13.50 -13.48 7.16
CA ALA A 317 14.89 -13.06 7.29
C ALA A 317 15.88 -14.22 7.15
N ARG A 318 15.57 -15.41 7.71
CA ARG A 318 16.48 -16.57 7.72
C ARG A 318 16.44 -17.40 6.44
N THR A 319 15.39 -17.25 5.63
CA THR A 319 15.30 -17.91 4.32
C THR A 319 15.94 -17.06 3.22
N ASP A 320 15.35 -15.95 2.87
CA ASP A 320 15.76 -15.12 1.73
C ASP A 320 16.32 -13.74 2.14
N ALA A 321 16.72 -13.57 3.42
CA ALA A 321 17.19 -12.29 3.98
C ALA A 321 16.20 -11.12 3.77
N LEU A 322 14.90 -11.44 3.69
CA LEU A 322 13.85 -10.44 3.54
C LEU A 322 13.54 -9.83 4.91
N ILE A 323 13.93 -8.58 5.11
CA ILE A 323 13.73 -7.87 6.37
C ILE A 323 12.38 -7.17 6.35
N THR A 324 11.51 -7.56 7.27
CA THR A 324 10.19 -6.98 7.51
C THR A 324 10.18 -6.19 8.83
N ASP A 325 9.11 -5.43 9.08
CA ASP A 325 8.93 -4.68 10.33
C ASP A 325 7.82 -5.29 11.21
N PRO A 326 7.83 -5.07 12.53
CA PRO A 326 6.88 -5.70 13.44
C PRO A 326 5.47 -5.08 13.43
N VAL A 327 5.31 -3.89 12.83
CA VAL A 327 4.03 -3.16 12.85
C VAL A 327 3.12 -3.59 11.70
N TYR A 328 3.70 -3.74 10.50
CA TYR A 328 2.97 -3.94 9.24
C TYR A 328 3.38 -5.22 8.53
N GLU A 329 4.62 -5.27 8.07
CA GLU A 329 5.08 -6.30 7.14
C GLU A 329 5.20 -7.69 7.81
N GLY A 330 5.61 -7.76 9.07
CA GLY A 330 5.63 -9.00 9.81
C GLY A 330 4.23 -9.62 9.98
N LYS A 331 3.21 -8.77 10.20
CA LYS A 331 1.81 -9.23 10.30
C LYS A 331 1.28 -9.75 8.96
N SER A 332 1.54 -9.03 7.87
CA SER A 332 1.13 -9.49 6.54
C SER A 332 1.91 -10.71 6.06
N MET A 333 3.17 -10.86 6.45
CA MET A 333 3.96 -12.07 6.22
C MET A 333 3.38 -13.26 6.97
N ALA A 334 3.01 -13.09 8.25
CA ALA A 334 2.34 -14.14 9.03
C ALA A 334 1.02 -14.56 8.38
N GLY A 335 0.22 -13.59 7.92
CA GLY A 335 -1.02 -13.84 7.20
C GLY A 335 -0.79 -14.62 5.90
N MET A 336 0.15 -14.20 5.06
CA MET A 336 0.49 -14.90 3.82
C MET A 336 0.91 -16.35 4.07
N ILE A 337 1.80 -16.57 5.02
CA ILE A 337 2.28 -17.91 5.38
C ILE A 337 1.12 -18.80 5.83
N GLN A 338 0.22 -18.28 6.66
CA GLN A 338 -0.94 -19.03 7.14
C GLN A 338 -1.94 -19.34 6.03
N LEU A 339 -2.25 -18.38 5.17
CA LEU A 339 -3.16 -18.57 4.02
C LEU A 339 -2.64 -19.63 3.04
N ILE A 340 -1.33 -19.75 2.88
CA ILE A 340 -0.70 -20.82 2.08
C ILE A 340 -0.82 -22.16 2.81
N LYS A 341 -0.47 -22.24 4.10
CA LYS A 341 -0.51 -23.49 4.88
C LYS A 341 -1.91 -24.10 4.98
N GLU A 342 -2.94 -23.28 5.08
CA GLU A 342 -4.34 -23.74 5.16
C GLU A 342 -5.01 -23.97 3.78
N GLY A 343 -4.29 -23.69 2.67
CA GLY A 343 -4.79 -23.90 1.31
C GLY A 343 -5.79 -22.84 0.82
N THR A 344 -5.97 -21.75 1.54
CA THR A 344 -6.76 -20.58 1.07
C THR A 344 -6.11 -19.99 -0.18
N ILE A 345 -4.77 -19.85 -0.18
CA ILE A 345 -3.97 -19.67 -1.39
C ILE A 345 -3.65 -21.06 -1.93
N LYS A 346 -4.18 -21.38 -3.11
CA LYS A 346 -4.13 -22.73 -3.68
C LYS A 346 -2.73 -23.11 -4.15
N GLU A 347 -2.42 -24.40 -4.13
CA GLU A 347 -1.24 -24.94 -4.80
C GLU A 347 -1.20 -24.53 -6.29
N GLY A 348 -0.01 -24.23 -6.77
CA GLY A 348 0.22 -23.74 -8.12
C GLY A 348 0.02 -22.22 -8.32
N SER A 349 -0.45 -21.50 -7.30
CA SER A 349 -0.55 -20.03 -7.34
C SER A 349 0.84 -19.37 -7.41
N ASN A 350 0.90 -18.25 -8.14
CA ASN A 350 2.03 -17.32 -8.10
C ASN A 350 1.65 -16.14 -7.22
N VAL A 351 2.23 -16.10 -6.03
CA VAL A 351 1.94 -15.08 -5.01
C VAL A 351 2.95 -13.96 -5.08
N LEU A 352 2.46 -12.73 -5.13
CA LEU A 352 3.28 -11.55 -4.94
C LEU A 352 3.04 -10.95 -3.57
N TYR A 353 4.03 -11.04 -2.70
CA TYR A 353 4.07 -10.29 -1.46
C TYR A 353 4.41 -8.83 -1.76
N VAL A 354 3.51 -7.92 -1.41
CA VAL A 354 3.71 -6.48 -1.62
C VAL A 354 4.47 -5.92 -0.43
N HIS A 355 5.80 -5.89 -0.53
CA HIS A 355 6.67 -5.41 0.54
C HIS A 355 6.69 -3.89 0.61
N LEU A 356 5.95 -3.33 1.56
CA LEU A 356 5.67 -1.89 1.67
C LEU A 356 6.81 -1.06 2.31
N GLY A 357 7.84 -1.72 2.86
CA GLY A 357 8.93 -1.06 3.59
C GLY A 357 8.80 -1.27 5.10
N GLY A 358 9.14 -0.23 5.88
CA GLY A 358 8.96 -0.25 7.35
C GLY A 358 10.23 -0.47 8.16
N GLN A 359 11.32 -0.89 7.54
CA GLN A 359 12.58 -1.25 8.21
C GLN A 359 13.11 -0.19 9.21
N PRO A 360 13.02 1.12 8.98
CA PRO A 360 13.49 2.09 9.98
C PRO A 360 12.80 1.98 11.34
N ALA A 361 11.54 1.50 11.39
CA ALA A 361 10.84 1.29 12.65
C ALA A 361 11.45 0.14 13.48
N LEU A 362 12.11 -0.83 12.84
CA LEU A 362 12.66 -2.02 13.48
C LEU A 362 13.59 -1.68 14.67
N ASN A 363 14.40 -0.63 14.53
CA ASN A 363 15.31 -0.21 15.59
C ASN A 363 14.60 0.20 16.90
N ALA A 364 13.34 0.62 16.82
CA ALA A 364 12.52 0.99 17.98
C ALA A 364 11.85 -0.22 18.65
N TYR A 365 12.01 -1.41 18.07
CA TYR A 365 11.41 -2.67 18.53
C TYR A 365 12.45 -3.74 18.85
N SER A 366 13.72 -3.36 19.07
CA SER A 366 14.84 -4.30 19.28
C SER A 366 14.56 -5.31 20.41
N SER A 367 13.90 -4.88 21.50
CA SER A 367 13.57 -5.75 22.64
C SER A 367 12.67 -6.96 22.32
N TYR A 368 12.05 -7.01 21.15
CA TYR A 368 11.28 -8.16 20.71
C TYR A 368 12.14 -9.28 20.09
N PHE A 369 13.44 -9.04 19.92
CA PHE A 369 14.38 -9.95 19.23
C PHE A 369 15.55 -10.42 20.11
N ASP A 370 15.51 -10.13 21.40
CA ASP A 370 16.48 -10.58 22.40
C ASP A 370 16.36 -12.08 22.70
#